data_d47e1eb12f4e3d28d5ee09896f1c9b7b
#
_entry.id   d47e1eb12f4e3d28d5ee09896f1c9b7b
#
_cell.length_a   1.000
_cell.length_b   1.000
_cell.length_c   1.000
_cell.angle_alpha   90.00
_cell.angle_beta   90.00
_cell.angle_gamma   90.00
#
_symmetry.space_group_name_H-M   'P 1'
#
loop_
_entity.id
_entity.type
_entity.pdbx_description
1 polymer ?
#
loop_
_entity_poly.entity_id
_entity_poly.type
_entity_poly.pdbx_seq_one_letter_code
_entity_poly.pdbx_strand_id
1 'polypeptide(L)'
;ADRVAYINHDLDDAMRGGIVQPEDVPAIVRERVGERNSVRINSILTDIIAHSGDGELRMSPDMREAVDVFTTFMYEGVYYNPIAKGEERKVQNILGSIWEYYVNHIAELPAVYQSIADDEGPQRAVCDYVSGMTDSYALEVYSELFIPAAWTIK
;
A
#
# COMPACT_ATOMS: atom_id res chain seq x y z
N ALA A 1 5.62 6.69 -14.15
CA ALA A 1 5.34 7.54 -12.98
C ALA A 1 4.97 6.67 -11.77
N ASP A 2 4.00 5.78 -11.89
CA ASP A 2 3.43 4.96 -10.81
C ASP A 2 4.48 4.11 -10.08
N ARG A 3 5.26 3.30 -10.79
CA ARG A 3 6.34 2.50 -10.20
C ARG A 3 7.36 3.33 -9.41
N VAL A 4 7.67 4.54 -9.87
CA VAL A 4 8.59 5.44 -9.17
C VAL A 4 7.96 5.93 -7.87
N ALA A 5 6.67 6.28 -7.89
CA ALA A 5 5.96 6.69 -6.70
C ALA A 5 5.92 5.57 -5.65
N TYR A 6 5.45 4.39 -6.03
CA TYR A 6 5.33 3.22 -5.15
C TYR A 6 6.63 2.91 -4.42
N ILE A 7 7.69 2.56 -5.15
CA ILE A 7 8.93 2.09 -4.54
C ILE A 7 9.51 3.10 -3.54
N ASN A 8 9.29 4.38 -3.78
CA ASN A 8 9.79 5.44 -2.90
C ASN A 8 8.93 5.62 -1.66
N HIS A 9 7.60 5.53 -1.78
CA HIS A 9 6.68 5.59 -0.64
C HIS A 9 6.84 4.36 0.25
N ASP A 10 6.88 3.19 -0.34
CA ASP A 10 7.02 1.92 0.38
C ASP A 10 8.34 1.84 1.16
N LEU A 11 9.44 2.39 0.63
CA LEU A 11 10.70 2.48 1.37
C LEU A 11 10.55 3.38 2.60
N ASP A 12 9.91 4.55 2.47
CA ASP A 12 9.71 5.45 3.60
C ASP A 12 8.79 4.83 4.65
N ASP A 13 7.78 4.08 4.24
CA ASP A 13 6.89 3.35 5.14
C ASP A 13 7.62 2.21 5.85
N ALA A 14 8.45 1.44 5.13
CA ALA A 14 9.30 0.40 5.71
C ALA A 14 10.28 0.95 6.74
N MET A 15 10.86 2.13 6.49
CA MET A 15 11.73 2.83 7.44
C MET A 15 10.94 3.29 8.67
N ARG A 16 9.76 3.89 8.49
CA ARG A 16 8.87 4.29 9.61
C ARG A 16 8.40 3.10 10.43
N GLY A 17 8.14 1.98 9.78
CA GLY A 17 7.77 0.72 10.43
C GLY A 17 8.94 -0.03 11.07
N GLY A 18 10.18 0.46 10.93
CA GLY A 18 11.37 -0.16 11.50
C GLY A 18 11.80 -1.48 10.82
N ILE A 19 11.26 -1.77 9.63
CA ILE A 19 11.60 -2.95 8.84
C ILE A 19 12.98 -2.79 8.18
N VAL A 20 13.30 -1.55 7.77
CA VAL A 20 14.54 -1.18 7.07
C VAL A 20 15.15 0.03 7.78
N GLN A 21 16.46 0.04 7.93
CA GLN A 21 17.21 1.22 8.38
C GLN A 21 17.82 1.95 7.17
N PRO A 22 18.07 3.27 7.26
CA PRO A 22 18.70 4.03 6.16
C PRO A 22 20.00 3.42 5.67
N GLU A 23 20.77 2.79 6.56
CA GLU A 23 22.06 2.16 6.28
C GLU A 23 21.93 0.87 5.48
N ASP A 24 20.78 0.20 5.54
CA ASP A 24 20.50 -1.05 4.80
C ASP A 24 20.29 -0.79 3.30
N VAL A 25 19.92 0.45 2.94
CA VAL A 25 19.71 0.81 1.53
C VAL A 25 21.04 0.74 0.78
N PRO A 26 21.10 0.00 -0.36
CA PRO A 26 22.34 -0.18 -1.10
C PRO A 26 23.03 1.16 -1.45
N ALA A 27 24.36 1.20 -1.34
CA ALA A 27 25.15 2.43 -1.57
C ALA A 27 24.86 3.05 -2.95
N ILE A 28 24.77 2.23 -4.01
CA ILE A 28 24.45 2.69 -5.36
C ILE A 28 23.11 3.42 -5.44
N VAL A 29 22.12 3.00 -4.64
CA VAL A 29 20.79 3.66 -4.57
C VAL A 29 20.94 5.01 -3.86
N ARG A 30 21.60 5.04 -2.71
CA ARG A 30 21.83 6.30 -1.96
C ARG A 30 22.61 7.33 -2.77
N GLU A 31 23.63 6.90 -3.50
CA GLU A 31 24.52 7.77 -4.28
C GLU A 31 23.88 8.27 -5.58
N ARG A 32 23.22 7.40 -6.36
CA ARG A 32 22.69 7.75 -7.68
C ARG A 32 21.23 8.18 -7.66
N VAL A 33 20.42 7.56 -6.81
CA VAL A 33 18.98 7.88 -6.70
C VAL A 33 18.75 8.93 -5.62
N GLY A 34 19.39 8.77 -4.45
CA GLY A 34 19.31 9.71 -3.34
C GLY A 34 18.79 9.11 -2.05
N GLU A 35 18.98 9.82 -0.94
CA GLU A 35 18.61 9.34 0.39
C GLU A 35 17.18 9.71 0.79
N ARG A 36 16.70 10.89 0.36
CA ARG A 36 15.37 11.39 0.73
C ARG A 36 14.34 11.08 -0.37
N ASN A 37 13.12 10.81 0.01
CA ASN A 37 12.01 10.53 -0.91
C ASN A 37 11.93 11.56 -2.06
N SER A 38 11.87 12.86 -1.74
CA SER A 38 11.76 13.90 -2.75
C SER A 38 12.97 13.96 -3.68
N VAL A 39 14.18 13.66 -3.18
CA VAL A 39 15.40 13.59 -3.99
C VAL A 39 15.34 12.38 -4.90
N ARG A 40 14.98 11.20 -4.39
CA ARG A 40 14.86 9.97 -5.16
C ARG A 40 13.89 10.13 -6.32
N ILE A 41 12.69 10.62 -6.04
CA ILE A 41 11.67 10.86 -7.08
C ILE A 41 12.20 11.85 -8.12
N ASN A 42 12.76 12.96 -7.68
CA ASN A 42 13.29 13.99 -8.58
C ASN A 42 14.42 13.47 -9.47
N SER A 43 15.38 12.74 -8.91
CA SER A 43 16.52 12.19 -9.65
C SER A 43 16.07 11.23 -10.75
N ILE A 44 15.16 10.29 -10.41
CA ILE A 44 14.62 9.32 -11.38
C ILE A 44 13.83 10.03 -12.48
N LEU A 45 12.93 10.95 -12.11
CA LEU A 45 12.10 11.65 -13.09
C LEU A 45 12.93 12.56 -14.00
N THR A 46 13.92 13.26 -13.45
CA THR A 46 14.83 14.11 -14.22
C THR A 46 15.64 13.29 -15.23
N ASP A 47 16.15 12.13 -14.80
CA ASP A 47 16.88 11.21 -15.67
C ASP A 47 16.00 10.69 -16.80
N ILE A 48 14.77 10.24 -16.49
CA ILE A 48 13.81 9.80 -17.50
C ILE A 48 13.50 10.90 -18.51
N ILE A 49 13.27 12.13 -18.06
CA ILE A 49 12.98 13.26 -18.94
C ILE A 49 14.17 13.55 -19.86
N ALA A 50 15.39 13.51 -19.31
CA ALA A 50 16.60 13.80 -20.08
C ALA A 50 16.94 12.74 -21.13
N HIS A 51 16.55 11.47 -20.92
CA HIS A 51 16.93 10.35 -21.79
C HIS A 51 15.76 9.80 -22.62
N SER A 52 14.53 10.31 -22.44
CA SER A 52 13.37 9.94 -23.24
C SER A 52 13.23 10.79 -24.48
N GLY A 53 12.74 10.18 -25.56
CA GLY A 53 12.49 10.86 -26.85
C GLY A 53 11.81 9.92 -27.83
N ASP A 54 11.36 10.45 -28.96
CA ASP A 54 10.74 9.69 -30.04
C ASP A 54 9.57 8.78 -29.60
N GLY A 55 8.84 9.20 -28.55
CA GLY A 55 7.72 8.43 -27.99
C GLY A 55 8.10 7.28 -27.05
N GLU A 56 9.39 7.09 -26.78
CA GLU A 56 9.87 6.06 -25.86
C GLU A 56 10.36 6.66 -24.54
N LEU A 57 9.97 6.02 -23.43
CA LEU A 57 10.48 6.32 -22.09
C LEU A 57 11.77 5.54 -21.83
N ARG A 58 12.83 6.26 -21.55
CA ARG A 58 14.15 5.68 -21.27
C ARG A 58 14.78 6.26 -20.02
N MET A 59 15.62 5.48 -19.37
CA MET A 59 16.55 5.91 -18.35
C MET A 59 17.99 5.78 -18.86
N SER A 60 18.90 6.56 -18.30
CA SER A 60 20.33 6.31 -18.48
C SER A 60 20.70 4.91 -17.98
N PRO A 61 21.75 4.28 -18.53
CA PRO A 61 22.23 2.97 -18.05
C PRO A 61 22.51 2.98 -16.53
N ASP A 62 23.13 4.03 -16.04
CA ASP A 62 23.50 4.19 -14.63
C ASP A 62 22.27 4.29 -13.70
N MET A 63 21.27 5.07 -14.12
CA MET A 63 20.03 5.17 -13.36
C MET A 63 19.24 3.87 -13.41
N ARG A 64 19.23 3.20 -14.56
CA ARG A 64 18.59 1.89 -14.72
C ARG A 64 19.18 0.86 -13.77
N GLU A 65 20.51 0.74 -13.73
CA GLU A 65 21.20 -0.15 -12.79
C GLU A 65 20.81 0.15 -11.33
N ALA A 66 20.84 1.42 -10.94
CA ALA A 66 20.49 1.81 -9.57
C ALA A 66 19.03 1.50 -9.22
N VAL A 67 18.09 1.73 -10.15
CA VAL A 67 16.66 1.42 -9.96
C VAL A 67 16.41 -0.08 -9.93
N ASP A 68 17.13 -0.88 -10.73
CA ASP A 68 17.01 -2.34 -10.69
C ASP A 68 17.53 -2.90 -9.36
N VAL A 69 18.67 -2.40 -8.84
CA VAL A 69 19.17 -2.74 -7.50
C VAL A 69 18.17 -2.31 -6.42
N PHE A 70 17.61 -1.10 -6.53
CA PHE A 70 16.62 -0.60 -5.59
C PHE A 70 15.36 -1.50 -5.58
N THR A 71 14.90 -1.89 -6.76
CA THR A 71 13.75 -2.79 -6.89
C THR A 71 14.01 -4.14 -6.23
N THR A 72 15.17 -4.75 -6.50
CA THR A 72 15.57 -6.02 -5.89
C THR A 72 15.64 -5.91 -4.36
N PHE A 73 16.25 -4.86 -3.85
CA PHE A 73 16.33 -4.59 -2.41
C PHE A 73 14.93 -4.50 -1.77
N MET A 74 13.99 -3.79 -2.41
CA MET A 74 12.62 -3.69 -1.89
C MET A 74 11.89 -5.03 -1.89
N TYR A 75 12.06 -5.84 -2.94
CA TYR A 75 11.45 -7.17 -2.96
C TYR A 75 11.99 -8.08 -1.85
N GLU A 76 13.30 -8.15 -1.71
CA GLU A 76 13.95 -9.06 -0.75
C GLU A 76 13.84 -8.55 0.70
N GLY A 77 14.05 -7.25 0.92
CA GLY A 77 14.13 -6.65 2.25
C GLY A 77 12.78 -6.21 2.83
N VAL A 78 11.83 -5.84 1.99
CA VAL A 78 10.53 -5.28 2.41
C VAL A 78 9.38 -6.21 2.08
N TYR A 79 9.12 -6.46 0.78
CA TYR A 79 7.90 -7.15 0.37
C TYR A 79 7.86 -8.64 0.75
N TYR A 80 9.01 -9.30 0.83
CA TYR A 80 9.12 -10.68 1.33
C TYR A 80 9.54 -10.78 2.79
N ASN A 81 9.59 -9.65 3.51
CA ASN A 81 9.99 -9.66 4.91
C ASN A 81 8.97 -10.45 5.75
N PRO A 82 9.42 -11.46 6.53
CA PRO A 82 8.53 -12.30 7.33
C PRO A 82 7.72 -11.52 8.39
N ILE A 83 8.25 -10.38 8.87
CA ILE A 83 7.55 -9.52 9.84
C ILE A 83 6.33 -8.88 9.18
N ALA A 84 6.51 -8.28 8.00
CA ALA A 84 5.41 -7.69 7.23
C ALA A 84 4.39 -8.78 6.83
N LYS A 85 4.86 -9.93 6.35
CA LYS A 85 4.01 -11.07 5.97
C LYS A 85 3.27 -11.72 7.13
N GLY A 86 3.79 -11.64 8.34
CA GLY A 86 3.14 -12.18 9.54
C GLY A 86 1.77 -11.56 9.82
N GLU A 87 1.58 -10.30 9.45
CA GLU A 87 0.33 -9.57 9.67
C GLU A 87 -0.70 -9.78 8.52
N GLU A 88 -0.28 -10.18 7.31
CA GLU A 88 -1.18 -10.35 6.16
C GLU A 88 -2.35 -11.32 6.45
N ARG A 89 -2.09 -12.40 7.20
CA ARG A 89 -3.14 -13.35 7.56
C ARG A 89 -4.20 -12.71 8.47
N LYS A 90 -3.80 -11.81 9.36
CA LYS A 90 -4.73 -11.08 10.23
C LYS A 90 -5.58 -10.13 9.40
N VAL A 91 -4.99 -9.44 8.44
CA VAL A 91 -5.71 -8.54 7.53
C VAL A 91 -6.74 -9.32 6.72
N GLN A 92 -6.37 -10.48 6.15
CA GLN A 92 -7.31 -11.35 5.43
C GLN A 92 -8.49 -11.77 6.30
N ASN A 93 -8.25 -12.13 7.56
CA ASN A 93 -9.31 -12.50 8.48
C ASN A 93 -10.24 -11.31 8.81
N ILE A 94 -9.67 -10.13 9.04
CA ILE A 94 -10.43 -8.91 9.32
C ILE A 94 -11.33 -8.56 8.14
N LEU A 95 -10.75 -8.43 6.95
CA LEU A 95 -11.49 -8.07 5.73
C LEU A 95 -12.53 -9.14 5.37
N GLY A 96 -12.20 -10.42 5.52
CA GLY A 96 -13.12 -11.52 5.28
C GLY A 96 -14.32 -11.48 6.23
N SER A 97 -14.11 -11.20 7.51
CA SER A 97 -15.18 -11.07 8.50
C SER A 97 -16.09 -9.87 8.22
N ILE A 98 -15.51 -8.72 7.88
CA ILE A 98 -16.27 -7.51 7.51
C ILE A 98 -17.10 -7.78 6.25
N TRP A 99 -16.49 -8.41 5.24
CA TRP A 99 -17.17 -8.81 4.01
C TRP A 99 -18.36 -9.72 4.28
N GLU A 100 -18.16 -10.81 5.00
CA GLU A 100 -19.21 -11.77 5.32
C GLU A 100 -20.36 -11.13 6.10
N TYR A 101 -20.02 -10.25 7.05
CA TYR A 101 -21.01 -9.51 7.81
C TYR A 101 -21.90 -8.66 6.88
N TYR A 102 -21.31 -7.77 6.09
CA TYR A 102 -22.10 -6.84 5.27
C TYR A 102 -22.82 -7.50 4.09
N VAL A 103 -22.31 -8.60 3.53
CA VAL A 103 -23.08 -9.37 2.53
C VAL A 103 -24.40 -9.90 3.10
N ASN A 104 -24.43 -10.20 4.40
CA ASN A 104 -25.64 -10.67 5.09
C ASN A 104 -26.46 -9.53 5.74
N HIS A 105 -25.93 -8.31 5.79
CA HIS A 105 -26.55 -7.15 6.46
C HIS A 105 -26.49 -5.90 5.57
N ILE A 106 -26.94 -6.01 4.34
CA ILE A 106 -26.89 -4.91 3.34
C ILE A 106 -27.56 -3.63 3.84
N ALA A 107 -28.63 -3.75 4.61
CA ALA A 107 -29.34 -2.59 5.17
C ALA A 107 -28.50 -1.74 6.16
N GLU A 108 -27.38 -2.26 6.63
CA GLU A 108 -26.45 -1.55 7.53
C GLU A 108 -25.33 -0.84 6.76
N LEU A 109 -25.22 -1.03 5.45
CA LEU A 109 -24.30 -0.26 4.62
C LEU A 109 -24.74 1.21 4.52
N PRO A 110 -23.82 2.16 4.28
CA PRO A 110 -24.20 3.52 3.88
C PRO A 110 -25.10 3.53 2.65
N ALA A 111 -26.04 4.47 2.59
CA ALA A 111 -27.11 4.51 1.58
C ALA A 111 -26.61 4.41 0.12
N VAL A 112 -25.43 4.99 -0.17
CA VAL A 112 -24.82 4.92 -1.51
C VAL A 112 -24.52 3.48 -1.92
N TYR A 113 -24.04 2.65 -1.00
CA TYR A 113 -23.73 1.25 -1.28
C TYR A 113 -24.99 0.36 -1.29
N GLN A 114 -26.04 0.73 -0.54
CA GLN A 114 -27.34 0.08 -0.66
C GLN A 114 -27.92 0.23 -2.07
N SER A 115 -27.81 1.43 -2.67
CA SER A 115 -28.23 1.64 -4.07
C SER A 115 -27.42 0.80 -5.05
N ILE A 116 -26.12 0.64 -4.83
CA ILE A 116 -25.27 -0.25 -5.64
C ILE A 116 -25.72 -1.71 -5.47
N ALA A 117 -26.11 -2.11 -4.26
CA ALA A 117 -26.60 -3.46 -4.01
C ALA A 117 -27.90 -3.76 -4.76
N ASP A 118 -28.79 -2.79 -4.88
CA ASP A 118 -30.04 -2.91 -5.63
C ASP A 118 -29.80 -3.03 -7.15
N ASP A 119 -28.80 -2.31 -7.67
CA ASP A 119 -28.51 -2.25 -9.10
C ASP A 119 -27.55 -3.38 -9.56
N GLU A 120 -26.48 -3.66 -8.80
CA GLU A 120 -25.38 -4.55 -9.20
C GLU A 120 -25.21 -5.78 -8.28
N GLY A 121 -26.00 -5.85 -7.23
CA GLY A 121 -26.02 -6.96 -6.27
C GLY A 121 -25.14 -6.72 -5.03
N PRO A 122 -25.44 -7.50 -3.95
CA PRO A 122 -24.83 -7.29 -2.64
C PRO A 122 -23.31 -7.46 -2.62
N GLN A 123 -22.77 -8.44 -3.35
CA GLN A 123 -21.34 -8.71 -3.38
C GLN A 123 -20.57 -7.52 -3.99
N ARG A 124 -21.11 -6.88 -5.02
CA ARG A 124 -20.49 -5.71 -5.64
C ARG A 124 -20.47 -4.52 -4.68
N ALA A 125 -21.59 -4.22 -4.07
CA ALA A 125 -21.73 -3.14 -3.11
C ALA A 125 -20.75 -3.27 -1.92
N VAL A 126 -20.64 -4.48 -1.36
CA VAL A 126 -19.72 -4.77 -0.25
C VAL A 126 -18.27 -4.68 -0.72
N CYS A 127 -17.96 -5.15 -1.94
CA CYS A 127 -16.62 -4.99 -2.51
C CYS A 127 -16.21 -3.53 -2.59
N ASP A 128 -17.06 -2.68 -3.14
CA ASP A 128 -16.78 -1.25 -3.28
C ASP A 128 -16.66 -0.56 -1.91
N TYR A 129 -17.48 -0.96 -0.93
CA TYR A 129 -17.40 -0.43 0.43
C TYR A 129 -16.10 -0.82 1.14
N VAL A 130 -15.76 -2.12 1.14
CA VAL A 130 -14.56 -2.63 1.84
C VAL A 130 -13.28 -2.15 1.16
N SER A 131 -13.23 -2.12 -0.18
CA SER A 131 -12.04 -1.64 -0.91
C SER A 131 -11.79 -0.14 -0.76
N GLY A 132 -12.82 0.63 -0.41
CA GLY A 132 -12.73 2.06 -0.11
C GLY A 132 -12.29 2.39 1.31
N MET A 133 -12.13 1.40 2.19
CA MET A 133 -11.70 1.63 3.58
C MET A 133 -10.21 1.96 3.66
N THR A 134 -9.86 2.87 4.58
CA THR A 134 -8.49 2.98 5.06
C THR A 134 -8.20 1.87 6.06
N ASP A 135 -6.92 1.55 6.28
CA ASP A 135 -6.52 0.52 7.25
C ASP A 135 -7.09 0.80 8.65
N SER A 136 -7.01 2.06 9.09
CA SER A 136 -7.53 2.46 10.40
C SER A 136 -9.06 2.29 10.49
N TYR A 137 -9.78 2.63 9.42
CA TYR A 137 -11.23 2.50 9.38
C TYR A 137 -11.67 1.02 9.36
N ALA A 138 -10.96 0.17 8.62
CA ALA A 138 -11.24 -1.26 8.61
C ALA A 138 -11.04 -1.89 10.01
N LEU A 139 -10.00 -1.48 10.76
CA LEU A 139 -9.78 -1.92 12.14
C LEU A 139 -10.87 -1.41 13.09
N GLU A 140 -11.33 -0.17 12.93
CA GLU A 140 -12.43 0.41 13.70
C GLU A 140 -13.73 -0.36 13.47
N VAL A 141 -14.13 -0.55 12.21
CA VAL A 141 -15.31 -1.30 11.81
C VAL A 141 -15.25 -2.75 12.35
N TYR A 142 -14.11 -3.42 12.20
CA TYR A 142 -13.92 -4.75 12.74
C TYR A 142 -14.11 -4.78 14.27
N SER A 143 -13.53 -3.80 14.96
CA SER A 143 -13.63 -3.69 16.40
C SER A 143 -15.07 -3.45 16.87
N GLU A 144 -15.82 -2.59 16.17
CA GLU A 144 -17.22 -2.31 16.47
C GLU A 144 -18.12 -3.54 16.27
N LEU A 145 -17.87 -4.32 15.19
CA LEU A 145 -18.71 -5.47 14.85
C LEU A 145 -18.40 -6.72 15.68
N PHE A 146 -17.12 -6.95 16.02
CA PHE A 146 -16.69 -8.25 16.51
C PHE A 146 -16.01 -8.22 17.91
N ILE A 147 -15.65 -7.04 18.42
CA ILE A 147 -15.03 -6.92 19.73
C ILE A 147 -16.05 -6.31 20.72
N PRO A 148 -16.39 -7.01 21.81
CA PRO A 148 -17.28 -6.45 22.83
C PRO A 148 -16.71 -5.16 23.43
N ALA A 149 -17.53 -4.13 23.51
CA ALA A 149 -17.16 -2.90 24.22
C ALA A 149 -16.95 -3.17 25.71
N ALA A 150 -15.91 -2.55 26.29
CA ALA A 150 -15.69 -2.64 27.73
C ALA A 150 -16.87 -2.01 28.50
N TRP A 151 -17.31 -2.67 29.54
CA TRP A 151 -18.33 -2.13 30.43
C TRP A 151 -17.79 -0.88 31.16
N THR A 152 -18.23 0.29 30.74
CA THR A 152 -18.03 1.52 31.53
C THR A 152 -19.29 1.79 32.33
N ILE A 153 -19.25 1.47 33.63
CA ILE A 153 -20.23 1.97 34.58
C ILE A 153 -19.83 3.44 34.81
N LYS A 154 -20.66 4.37 34.36
CA LYS A 154 -20.58 5.78 34.74
C LYS A 154 -21.27 5.97 36.08
#